data_605f14d3ef18c16e34399c5d73204819
#
_entry.id   605f14d3ef18c16e34399c5d73204819
#
_cell.length_a   1.000
_cell.length_b   1.000
_cell.length_c   1.000
_cell.angle_alpha   90.00
_cell.angle_beta   90.00
_cell.angle_gamma   90.00
#
_symmetry.space_group_name_H-M   'P 1'
#
loop_
_entity.id
_entity.type
_entity.pdbx_description
1 polymer ?
#
loop_
_entity_poly.entity_id
_entity_poly.type
_entity_poly.pdbx_seq_one_letter_code
_entity_poly.pdbx_strand_id
1 'polypeptide(L)'
;MAIKNDRWIRRMAQEHGMIEPFVERSVRQGVISYGLTSYGYDVRVADEFQVFTPMLPLKTLRPADVGYLAALLDSDGEIRLSDELGQAQVSVTFAHAGRELLLRAQQLIGAGMLFTEGDRWQLRISRRIEVATLLSLLTPHLMVRQAAALSALARMELHDGEPVVDPKRFDRDMVTEVRADFIDIPANSFALARSVEWFRIPRSVSCLIIGKSTYARCGVIINLTPLEPEWEGQVTIEISNTTPLPARIYANEGIGQVLFFESDEVCETSYADKRGKYQNQVGIVLPRIDRTADGQQQ
;
A
#
# COMPACT_ATOMS: atom_id res chain seq x y z
N MET A 1 -10.45 -24.04 23.95
CA MET A 1 -9.61 -22.90 23.48
C MET A 1 -9.58 -21.81 24.53
N ALA A 2 -8.39 -21.39 25.00
CA ALA A 2 -8.24 -20.38 26.05
C ALA A 2 -7.33 -19.24 25.62
N ILE A 3 -7.74 -17.99 25.91
CA ILE A 3 -6.89 -16.82 25.76
C ILE A 3 -5.70 -16.90 26.74
N LYS A 4 -4.52 -16.51 26.28
CA LYS A 4 -3.28 -16.58 27.06
C LYS A 4 -2.98 -15.27 27.76
N ASN A 5 -2.51 -15.39 29.02
CA ASN A 5 -2.14 -14.27 29.86
C ASN A 5 -0.65 -13.86 29.68
N ASP A 6 -0.27 -12.77 30.32
CA ASP A 6 1.07 -12.19 30.30
C ASP A 6 2.18 -13.16 30.71
N ARG A 7 1.95 -14.02 31.70
CA ARG A 7 2.94 -15.02 32.17
C ARG A 7 3.25 -16.05 31.08
N TRP A 8 2.21 -16.53 30.41
CA TRP A 8 2.34 -17.47 29.31
C TRP A 8 3.05 -16.81 28.11
N ILE A 9 2.62 -15.59 27.72
CA ILE A 9 3.21 -14.85 26.60
C ILE A 9 4.69 -14.56 26.84
N ARG A 10 5.05 -14.10 28.06
CA ARG A 10 6.45 -13.87 28.45
C ARG A 10 7.29 -15.13 28.33
N ARG A 11 6.82 -16.25 28.87
CA ARG A 11 7.52 -17.53 28.78
C ARG A 11 7.73 -17.94 27.33
N MET A 12 6.70 -17.89 26.49
CA MET A 12 6.80 -18.27 25.08
C MET A 12 7.73 -17.36 24.29
N ALA A 13 7.73 -16.07 24.57
CA ALA A 13 8.64 -15.13 23.93
C ALA A 13 10.10 -15.37 24.34
N GLN A 14 10.37 -15.59 25.64
CA GLN A 14 11.73 -15.73 26.17
C GLN A 14 12.34 -17.12 25.91
N GLU A 15 11.56 -18.20 26.08
CA GLU A 15 12.06 -19.58 25.95
C GLU A 15 11.99 -20.12 24.51
N HIS A 16 11.05 -19.63 23.68
CA HIS A 16 10.78 -20.15 22.35
C HIS A 16 10.89 -19.10 21.23
N GLY A 17 11.26 -17.86 21.55
CA GLY A 17 11.39 -16.80 20.56
C GLY A 17 10.10 -16.48 19.81
N MET A 18 8.92 -16.66 20.45
CA MET A 18 7.62 -16.44 19.80
C MET A 18 7.43 -15.02 19.29
N ILE A 19 8.07 -14.03 19.95
CA ILE A 19 8.04 -12.62 19.59
C ILE A 19 9.45 -12.05 19.68
N GLU A 20 9.98 -11.47 18.60
CA GLU A 20 11.32 -10.83 18.56
C GLU A 20 11.29 -9.51 17.77
N PRO A 21 11.78 -8.38 18.33
CA PRO A 21 12.22 -8.21 19.72
C PRO A 21 11.03 -8.15 20.69
N PHE A 22 11.15 -8.82 21.84
CA PHE A 22 10.10 -8.85 22.85
C PHE A 22 10.26 -7.69 23.84
N VAL A 23 9.19 -6.91 24.06
CA VAL A 23 9.12 -5.84 25.05
C VAL A 23 8.33 -6.32 26.26
N GLU A 24 9.04 -6.64 27.35
CA GLU A 24 8.52 -7.35 28.52
C GLU A 24 7.48 -6.58 29.35
N ARG A 25 7.43 -5.25 29.18
CA ARG A 25 6.50 -4.37 29.91
C ARG A 25 5.83 -3.40 28.93
N SER A 26 4.61 -2.99 29.25
CA SER A 26 3.94 -1.96 28.45
C SER A 26 4.64 -0.61 28.59
N VAL A 27 5.12 -0.07 27.47
CA VAL A 27 5.68 1.28 27.36
C VAL A 27 4.54 2.22 27.00
N ARG A 28 4.38 3.35 27.72
CA ARG A 28 3.21 4.24 27.60
C ARG A 28 3.55 5.73 27.62
N GLN A 29 4.75 6.09 28.09
CA GLN A 29 5.09 7.50 28.31
C GLN A 29 5.46 8.17 26.99
N GLY A 30 4.65 9.13 26.56
CA GLY A 30 4.90 9.94 25.35
C GLY A 30 4.66 9.23 24.02
N VAL A 31 4.17 7.97 24.05
CA VAL A 31 3.96 7.15 22.86
C VAL A 31 2.62 6.43 22.89
N ILE A 32 2.13 6.00 21.73
CA ILE A 32 1.03 5.04 21.66
C ILE A 32 1.56 3.70 22.17
N SER A 33 0.96 3.20 23.24
CA SER A 33 1.51 2.11 24.04
C SER A 33 1.81 0.84 23.26
N TYR A 34 2.92 0.18 23.58
CA TYR A 34 3.32 -1.10 23.01
C TYR A 34 3.97 -2.02 24.08
N GLY A 35 4.14 -3.31 23.74
CA GLY A 35 4.72 -4.32 24.60
C GLY A 35 3.67 -5.20 25.31
N LEU A 36 4.10 -5.95 26.31
CA LEU A 36 3.28 -6.95 27.00
C LEU A 36 2.11 -6.31 27.76
N THR A 37 0.91 -6.88 27.59
CA THR A 37 -0.32 -6.53 28.32
C THR A 37 -0.84 -7.75 29.08
N SER A 38 -1.94 -7.60 29.85
CA SER A 38 -2.48 -8.67 30.69
C SER A 38 -2.86 -9.94 29.92
N TYR A 39 -3.43 -9.79 28.70
CA TYR A 39 -3.91 -10.89 27.84
C TYR A 39 -3.55 -10.70 26.38
N GLY A 40 -2.42 -10.07 26.10
CA GLY A 40 -1.98 -9.84 24.73
C GLY A 40 -0.63 -9.16 24.67
N TYR A 41 -0.24 -8.80 23.45
CA TYR A 41 0.96 -8.04 23.16
C TYR A 41 0.63 -6.91 22.18
N ASP A 42 0.92 -5.67 22.58
CA ASP A 42 0.77 -4.51 21.74
C ASP A 42 1.94 -4.44 20.76
N VAL A 43 1.67 -4.73 19.48
CA VAL A 43 2.64 -4.74 18.38
C VAL A 43 2.93 -3.33 17.90
N ARG A 44 4.18 -3.09 17.50
CA ARG A 44 4.63 -1.82 16.92
C ARG A 44 4.56 -1.84 15.39
N VAL A 45 4.20 -0.71 14.80
CA VAL A 45 4.41 -0.48 13.37
C VAL A 45 5.84 -0.01 13.13
N ALA A 46 6.50 -0.54 12.09
CA ALA A 46 7.86 -0.13 11.71
C ALA A 46 7.86 1.25 10.98
N ASP A 47 9.03 1.71 10.61
CA ASP A 47 9.25 2.97 9.89
C ASP A 47 9.12 2.87 8.36
N GLU A 48 8.73 1.70 7.86
CA GLU A 48 8.52 1.43 6.44
C GLU A 48 7.02 1.34 6.14
N PHE A 49 6.59 2.08 5.14
CA PHE A 49 5.20 2.20 4.74
C PHE A 49 5.07 2.14 3.22
N GLN A 50 3.95 1.61 2.74
CA GLN A 50 3.48 1.74 1.37
C GLN A 50 2.15 2.45 1.41
N VAL A 51 2.14 3.74 1.11
CA VAL A 51 0.95 4.58 1.13
C VAL A 51 0.24 4.44 -0.20
N PHE A 52 -1.03 4.04 -0.17
CA PHE A 52 -1.87 4.05 -1.35
C PHE A 52 -2.02 5.50 -1.82
N THR A 53 -1.58 5.76 -3.03
CA THR A 53 -1.65 7.08 -3.61
C THR A 53 -3.07 7.28 -4.13
N PRO A 54 -3.87 8.17 -3.53
CA PRO A 54 -5.19 8.46 -4.06
C PRO A 54 -5.05 8.93 -5.50
N MET A 55 -6.10 8.70 -6.29
CA MET A 55 -6.18 9.22 -7.65
C MET A 55 -5.78 10.70 -7.64
N LEU A 56 -5.02 11.09 -8.66
CA LEU A 56 -4.56 12.47 -8.84
C LEU A 56 -5.71 13.47 -8.58
N PRO A 57 -5.42 14.66 -8.02
CA PRO A 57 -6.43 15.69 -7.74
C PRO A 57 -7.14 16.22 -9.00
N LEU A 58 -6.90 15.59 -10.16
CA LEU A 58 -7.44 15.94 -11.47
C LEU A 58 -8.97 16.05 -11.52
N LYS A 59 -9.70 15.30 -10.67
CA LYS A 59 -11.18 15.39 -10.60
C LYS A 59 -11.67 16.76 -10.12
N THR A 60 -10.80 17.58 -9.52
CA THR A 60 -11.13 18.93 -9.03
C THR A 60 -10.69 20.03 -9.97
N LEU A 61 -10.10 19.70 -11.13
CA LEU A 61 -9.65 20.69 -12.10
C LEU A 61 -10.85 21.43 -12.74
N ARG A 62 -10.69 22.73 -12.92
CA ARG A 62 -11.66 23.53 -13.65
C ARG A 62 -11.62 23.18 -15.15
N PRO A 63 -12.71 23.32 -15.91
CA PRO A 63 -12.73 23.06 -17.35
C PRO A 63 -11.61 23.77 -18.13
N ALA A 64 -11.26 25.00 -17.71
CA ALA A 64 -10.17 25.76 -18.33
C ALA A 64 -8.79 25.12 -18.11
N ASP A 65 -8.56 24.52 -16.94
CA ASP A 65 -7.29 23.84 -16.63
C ASP A 65 -7.19 22.50 -17.39
N VAL A 66 -8.31 21.79 -17.55
CA VAL A 66 -8.39 20.58 -18.40
C VAL A 66 -8.12 20.93 -19.86
N GLY A 67 -8.75 21.99 -20.39
CA GLY A 67 -8.49 22.49 -21.76
C GLY A 67 -7.03 22.90 -21.96
N TYR A 68 -6.42 23.54 -20.97
CA TYR A 68 -5.00 23.90 -21.01
C TYR A 68 -4.10 22.66 -21.13
N LEU A 69 -4.32 21.63 -20.27
CA LEU A 69 -3.55 20.39 -20.31
C LEU A 69 -3.75 19.62 -21.62
N ALA A 70 -4.99 19.55 -22.13
CA ALA A 70 -5.30 18.91 -23.40
C ALA A 70 -4.58 19.60 -24.58
N ALA A 71 -4.66 20.93 -24.64
CA ALA A 71 -3.97 21.70 -25.68
C ALA A 71 -2.45 21.55 -25.62
N LEU A 72 -1.87 21.52 -24.40
CA LEU A 72 -0.44 21.34 -24.19
C LEU A 72 0.00 19.92 -24.61
N LEU A 73 -0.81 18.90 -24.36
CA LEU A 73 -0.53 17.53 -24.81
C LEU A 73 -0.66 17.41 -26.33
N ASP A 74 -1.69 18.02 -26.93
CA ASP A 74 -1.92 17.98 -28.40
C ASP A 74 -0.87 18.73 -29.19
N SER A 75 -0.23 19.77 -28.63
CA SER A 75 0.81 20.54 -29.33
C SER A 75 2.07 19.71 -29.57
N ASP A 76 2.83 19.46 -28.51
CA ASP A 76 4.15 18.82 -28.57
C ASP A 76 4.28 17.64 -27.62
N GLY A 77 3.18 17.15 -27.02
CA GLY A 77 3.22 16.02 -26.11
C GLY A 77 3.30 14.68 -26.83
N GLU A 78 3.54 13.63 -26.10
CA GLU A 78 3.63 12.24 -26.57
C GLU A 78 2.90 11.30 -25.62
N ILE A 79 2.19 10.33 -26.18
CA ILE A 79 1.67 9.17 -25.46
C ILE A 79 2.42 7.95 -25.97
N ARG A 80 3.31 7.40 -25.15
CA ARG A 80 4.16 6.27 -25.53
C ARG A 80 3.64 4.98 -24.90
N LEU A 81 3.50 3.98 -25.74
CA LEU A 81 3.17 2.60 -25.36
C LEU A 81 4.42 1.73 -25.58
N SER A 82 4.84 1.02 -24.56
CA SER A 82 5.87 -0.02 -24.64
C SER A 82 5.40 -1.29 -23.95
N ASP A 83 5.83 -2.45 -24.44
CA ASP A 83 5.59 -3.74 -23.79
C ASP A 83 6.91 -4.20 -23.17
N GLU A 84 6.98 -4.20 -21.83
CA GLU A 84 8.09 -4.75 -21.08
C GLU A 84 7.63 -5.95 -20.28
N LEU A 85 8.28 -7.10 -20.50
CA LEU A 85 8.00 -8.37 -19.80
C LEU A 85 6.51 -8.80 -19.85
N GLY A 86 5.82 -8.50 -20.97
CA GLY A 86 4.42 -8.87 -21.15
C GLY A 86 3.40 -7.96 -20.44
N GLN A 87 3.87 -6.81 -19.91
CA GLN A 87 3.00 -5.77 -19.36
C GLN A 87 3.10 -4.51 -20.22
N ALA A 88 1.94 -3.95 -20.57
CA ALA A 88 1.88 -2.67 -21.29
C ALA A 88 2.30 -1.55 -20.33
N GLN A 89 3.43 -0.91 -20.64
CA GLN A 89 3.83 0.34 -19.98
C GLN A 89 3.37 1.52 -20.83
N VAL A 90 2.72 2.48 -20.17
CA VAL A 90 2.23 3.70 -20.81
C VAL A 90 2.85 4.89 -20.10
N SER A 91 3.32 5.86 -20.88
CA SER A 91 3.75 7.15 -20.35
C SER A 91 3.16 8.29 -21.15
N VAL A 92 2.90 9.41 -20.46
CA VAL A 92 2.47 10.68 -21.08
C VAL A 92 3.58 11.69 -20.84
N THR A 93 4.05 12.32 -21.91
CA THR A 93 5.07 13.36 -21.85
C THR A 93 4.51 14.65 -22.44
N PHE A 94 4.54 15.73 -21.70
CA PHE A 94 4.32 17.10 -22.20
C PHE A 94 5.70 17.69 -22.50
N ALA A 95 5.86 18.34 -23.64
CA ALA A 95 7.11 18.98 -24.04
C ALA A 95 6.86 20.46 -24.40
N HIS A 96 7.76 21.35 -23.97
CA HIS A 96 7.69 22.78 -24.33
C HIS A 96 9.04 23.47 -24.10
N ALA A 97 9.33 24.51 -24.85
CA ALA A 97 10.54 25.34 -24.65
C ALA A 97 10.47 26.15 -23.35
N GLY A 98 9.29 26.62 -22.96
CA GLY A 98 9.08 27.38 -21.73
C GLY A 98 8.84 26.48 -20.50
N ARG A 99 9.78 26.48 -19.56
CA ARG A 99 9.72 25.71 -18.31
C ARG A 99 8.46 26.02 -17.48
N GLU A 100 8.05 27.27 -17.40
CA GLU A 100 6.95 27.73 -16.56
C GLU A 100 5.61 27.09 -16.92
N LEU A 101 5.38 26.81 -18.20
CA LEU A 101 4.17 26.12 -18.66
C LEU A 101 4.12 24.68 -18.14
N LEU A 102 5.25 23.98 -18.16
CA LEU A 102 5.32 22.60 -17.65
C LEU A 102 5.28 22.54 -16.11
N LEU A 103 5.84 23.54 -15.41
CA LEU A 103 5.67 23.66 -13.96
C LEU A 103 4.21 23.86 -13.57
N ARG A 104 3.48 24.69 -14.31
CA ARG A 104 2.04 24.86 -14.12
C ARG A 104 1.29 23.55 -14.39
N ALA A 105 1.62 22.85 -15.47
CA ALA A 105 1.04 21.54 -15.78
C ALA A 105 1.32 20.53 -14.64
N GLN A 106 2.55 20.46 -14.15
CA GLN A 106 2.94 19.59 -13.02
C GLN A 106 2.14 19.93 -11.74
N GLN A 107 1.95 21.21 -11.44
CA GLN A 107 1.14 21.64 -10.28
C GLN A 107 -0.33 21.25 -10.43
N LEU A 108 -0.90 21.39 -11.63
CA LEU A 108 -2.29 20.99 -11.91
C LEU A 108 -2.47 19.46 -11.87
N ILE A 109 -1.52 18.73 -12.40
CA ILE A 109 -1.54 17.26 -12.42
C ILE A 109 -1.22 16.70 -11.01
N GLY A 110 -0.35 17.35 -10.25
CA GLY A 110 0.12 16.88 -8.96
C GLY A 110 1.12 15.74 -9.04
N ALA A 111 1.65 15.43 -10.24
CA ALA A 111 2.55 14.31 -10.50
C ALA A 111 3.49 14.58 -11.68
N GLY A 112 4.43 13.66 -11.90
CA GLY A 112 5.34 13.66 -13.04
C GLY A 112 6.74 14.19 -12.71
N MET A 113 7.67 13.82 -13.57
CA MET A 113 9.09 14.22 -13.50
C MET A 113 9.39 15.29 -14.55
N LEU A 114 9.90 16.43 -14.11
CA LEU A 114 10.35 17.52 -14.97
C LEU A 114 11.85 17.37 -15.26
N PHE A 115 12.24 17.37 -16.54
CA PHE A 115 13.64 17.27 -16.99
C PHE A 115 13.83 17.99 -18.33
N THR A 116 15.08 18.06 -18.80
CA THR A 116 15.41 18.63 -20.12
C THR A 116 15.86 17.54 -21.08
N GLU A 117 15.46 17.65 -22.34
CA GLU A 117 15.95 16.83 -23.44
C GLU A 117 16.24 17.76 -24.63
N GLY A 118 17.51 17.87 -24.98
CA GLY A 118 17.96 18.89 -25.94
C GLY A 118 17.74 20.31 -25.40
N ASP A 119 17.07 21.14 -26.19
CA ASP A 119 16.72 22.53 -25.87
C ASP A 119 15.31 22.70 -25.27
N ARG A 120 14.61 21.58 -24.99
CA ARG A 120 13.23 21.57 -24.51
C ARG A 120 13.10 20.98 -23.11
N TRP A 121 12.15 21.52 -22.36
CA TRP A 121 11.69 20.94 -21.12
C TRP A 121 10.64 19.87 -21.37
N GLN A 122 10.69 18.81 -20.58
CA GLN A 122 9.73 17.72 -20.59
C GLN A 122 9.16 17.45 -19.20
N LEU A 123 7.87 17.19 -19.13
CA LEU A 123 7.17 16.67 -17.96
C LEU A 123 6.64 15.29 -18.32
N ARG A 124 7.20 14.23 -17.71
CA ARG A 124 6.80 12.84 -17.96
C ARG A 124 6.02 12.29 -16.78
N ILE A 125 4.86 11.72 -17.07
CA ILE A 125 4.04 10.94 -16.16
C ILE A 125 4.13 9.49 -16.63
N SER A 126 4.55 8.55 -15.73
CA SER A 126 4.79 7.16 -16.08
C SER A 126 4.12 6.17 -15.13
N ARG A 127 3.66 6.61 -13.94
CA ARG A 127 2.92 5.72 -13.06
C ARG A 127 1.56 5.40 -13.67
N ARG A 128 1.25 4.11 -13.77
CA ARG A 128 0.08 3.60 -14.48
C ARG A 128 -1.23 4.28 -14.07
N ILE A 129 -1.47 4.41 -12.76
CA ILE A 129 -2.68 5.05 -12.23
C ILE A 129 -2.76 6.55 -12.58
N GLU A 130 -1.62 7.24 -12.54
CA GLU A 130 -1.53 8.66 -12.89
C GLU A 130 -1.82 8.88 -14.38
N VAL A 131 -1.22 8.04 -15.22
CA VAL A 131 -1.44 8.05 -16.68
C VAL A 131 -2.89 7.73 -17.00
N ALA A 132 -3.47 6.69 -16.39
CA ALA A 132 -4.86 6.32 -16.62
C ALA A 132 -5.82 7.44 -16.24
N THR A 133 -5.67 8.02 -15.05
CA THR A 133 -6.51 9.14 -14.59
C THR A 133 -6.37 10.36 -15.49
N LEU A 134 -5.13 10.72 -15.86
CA LEU A 134 -4.85 11.85 -16.74
C LEU A 134 -5.48 11.66 -18.13
N LEU A 135 -5.25 10.50 -18.76
CA LEU A 135 -5.79 10.20 -20.08
C LEU A 135 -7.32 10.11 -20.05
N SER A 136 -7.93 9.48 -19.03
CA SER A 136 -9.40 9.43 -18.91
C SER A 136 -10.00 10.84 -18.85
N LEU A 137 -9.35 11.77 -18.17
CA LEU A 137 -9.80 13.16 -18.09
C LEU A 137 -9.59 13.93 -19.39
N LEU A 138 -8.41 13.78 -20.03
CA LEU A 138 -8.04 14.59 -21.19
C LEU A 138 -8.61 14.08 -22.50
N THR A 139 -8.84 12.77 -22.66
CA THR A 139 -9.30 12.15 -23.93
C THR A 139 -10.50 12.84 -24.58
N PRO A 140 -11.58 13.23 -23.84
CA PRO A 140 -12.71 13.95 -24.45
C PRO A 140 -12.35 15.32 -25.04
N HIS A 141 -11.21 15.90 -24.65
CA HIS A 141 -10.76 17.23 -25.03
C HIS A 141 -9.57 17.20 -25.98
N LEU A 142 -9.00 16.05 -26.32
CA LEU A 142 -7.91 15.88 -27.26
C LEU A 142 -8.44 15.87 -28.70
N MET A 143 -7.74 16.53 -29.59
CA MET A 143 -8.04 16.58 -31.04
C MET A 143 -7.03 15.78 -31.86
N VAL A 144 -5.74 15.92 -31.55
CA VAL A 144 -4.64 15.29 -32.30
C VAL A 144 -4.30 13.92 -31.73
N ARG A 145 -4.25 13.78 -30.38
CA ARG A 145 -3.81 12.55 -29.69
C ARG A 145 -4.93 11.70 -29.13
N GLN A 146 -6.18 11.99 -29.47
CA GLN A 146 -7.33 11.24 -28.95
C GLN A 146 -7.27 9.75 -29.26
N ALA A 147 -6.91 9.36 -30.48
CA ALA A 147 -6.80 7.95 -30.86
C ALA A 147 -5.70 7.23 -30.10
N ALA A 148 -4.56 7.89 -29.87
CA ALA A 148 -3.46 7.34 -29.07
C ALA A 148 -3.86 7.18 -27.61
N ALA A 149 -4.58 8.16 -27.03
CA ALA A 149 -5.10 8.10 -25.67
C ALA A 149 -6.10 6.96 -25.48
N LEU A 150 -7.06 6.79 -26.39
CA LEU A 150 -8.02 5.68 -26.37
C LEU A 150 -7.32 4.32 -26.48
N SER A 151 -6.34 4.19 -27.37
CA SER A 151 -5.55 2.95 -27.50
C SER A 151 -4.76 2.64 -26.23
N ALA A 152 -4.17 3.65 -25.60
CA ALA A 152 -3.46 3.51 -24.35
C ALA A 152 -4.38 3.05 -23.20
N LEU A 153 -5.53 3.70 -23.03
CA LEU A 153 -6.52 3.35 -22.03
C LEU A 153 -7.05 1.91 -22.21
N ALA A 154 -7.35 1.52 -23.47
CA ALA A 154 -7.83 0.16 -23.76
C ALA A 154 -6.80 -0.92 -23.38
N ARG A 155 -5.49 -0.64 -23.48
CA ARG A 155 -4.43 -1.57 -23.10
C ARG A 155 -4.14 -1.59 -21.59
N MET A 156 -4.65 -0.63 -20.84
CA MET A 156 -4.46 -0.51 -19.40
C MET A 156 -5.47 -1.35 -18.60
N GLU A 157 -6.40 -2.06 -19.25
CA GLU A 157 -7.41 -2.91 -18.59
C GLU A 157 -8.12 -2.16 -17.45
N LEU A 158 -8.79 -1.07 -17.78
CA LEU A 158 -9.55 -0.26 -16.81
C LEU A 158 -11.01 -0.75 -16.73
N HIS A 159 -11.61 -0.65 -15.55
CA HIS A 159 -13.06 -0.87 -15.38
C HIS A 159 -13.82 0.43 -15.68
N ASP A 160 -14.68 0.44 -16.71
CA ASP A 160 -15.44 1.61 -17.16
C ASP A 160 -14.59 2.90 -17.34
N GLY A 161 -13.32 2.74 -17.78
CA GLY A 161 -12.37 3.82 -17.92
C GLY A 161 -11.70 4.32 -16.63
N GLU A 162 -12.00 3.70 -15.48
CA GLU A 162 -11.39 4.03 -14.18
C GLU A 162 -10.45 2.91 -13.73
N PRO A 163 -9.32 3.24 -13.09
CA PRO A 163 -8.42 2.24 -12.53
C PRO A 163 -9.07 1.49 -11.37
N VAL A 164 -8.87 0.17 -11.32
CA VAL A 164 -9.45 -0.73 -10.31
C VAL A 164 -8.35 -1.35 -9.45
N VAL A 165 -8.58 -1.44 -8.15
CA VAL A 165 -7.75 -2.22 -7.25
C VAL A 165 -8.17 -3.70 -7.39
N ASP A 166 -7.41 -4.47 -8.16
CA ASP A 166 -7.64 -5.91 -8.34
C ASP A 166 -6.67 -6.71 -7.46
N PRO A 167 -7.14 -7.47 -6.46
CA PRO A 167 -6.27 -8.26 -5.59
C PRO A 167 -5.54 -9.40 -6.33
N LYS A 168 -6.04 -9.81 -7.52
CA LYS A 168 -5.38 -10.80 -8.37
C LYS A 168 -4.28 -10.20 -9.24
N ARG A 169 -4.36 -8.90 -9.52
CA ARG A 169 -3.44 -8.15 -10.39
C ARG A 169 -3.09 -6.81 -9.74
N PHE A 170 -2.67 -6.87 -8.47
CA PHE A 170 -2.35 -5.65 -7.72
C PHE A 170 -1.18 -4.91 -8.39
N ASP A 171 -1.46 -3.68 -8.81
CA ASP A 171 -0.47 -2.83 -9.45
C ASP A 171 0.38 -2.13 -8.38
N ARG A 172 1.69 -2.37 -8.42
CA ARG A 172 2.65 -1.77 -7.48
C ARG A 172 2.71 -0.24 -7.59
N ASP A 173 2.35 0.29 -8.74
CA ASP A 173 2.32 1.75 -8.95
C ASP A 173 1.19 2.44 -8.18
N MET A 174 0.23 1.67 -7.63
CA MET A 174 -0.82 2.21 -6.75
C MET A 174 -0.31 2.60 -5.37
N VAL A 175 0.89 2.20 -4.97
CA VAL A 175 1.48 2.53 -3.67
C VAL A 175 2.79 3.27 -3.82
N THR A 176 3.05 4.19 -2.89
CA THR A 176 4.33 4.90 -2.76
C THR A 176 5.05 4.40 -1.53
N GLU A 177 6.28 3.92 -1.70
CA GLU A 177 7.14 3.53 -0.58
C GLU A 177 7.64 4.76 0.16
N VAL A 178 7.47 4.76 1.47
CA VAL A 178 7.91 5.83 2.37
C VAL A 178 8.62 5.23 3.57
N ARG A 179 9.77 5.78 3.93
CA ARG A 179 10.44 5.49 5.20
C ARG A 179 10.53 6.77 6.02
N ALA A 180 9.86 6.79 7.17
CA ALA A 180 9.75 7.99 8.00
C ALA A 180 9.36 7.65 9.45
N ASP A 181 9.58 8.61 10.36
CA ASP A 181 9.15 8.51 11.76
C ASP A 181 7.63 8.58 11.91
N PHE A 182 6.93 9.13 10.94
CA PHE A 182 5.48 9.10 10.81
C PHE A 182 5.06 9.27 9.36
N ILE A 183 3.83 8.86 9.04
CA ILE A 183 3.16 9.14 7.76
C ILE A 183 1.82 9.79 8.00
N ASP A 184 1.35 10.55 7.02
CA ASP A 184 -0.02 11.04 6.93
C ASP A 184 -0.76 10.27 5.81
N ILE A 185 -1.63 9.34 6.20
CA ILE A 185 -2.46 8.60 5.24
C ILE A 185 -3.52 9.55 4.69
N PRO A 186 -3.63 9.75 3.37
CA PRO A 186 -4.63 10.63 2.79
C PRO A 186 -6.07 10.28 3.21
N ALA A 187 -6.96 11.25 3.11
CA ALA A 187 -8.38 11.06 3.39
C ALA A 187 -8.98 9.92 2.55
N ASN A 188 -9.78 9.04 3.18
CA ASN A 188 -10.44 7.90 2.52
C ASN A 188 -9.46 6.99 1.75
N SER A 189 -8.24 6.83 2.26
CA SER A 189 -7.18 6.03 1.67
C SER A 189 -6.63 5.01 2.67
N PHE A 190 -5.64 4.23 2.27
CA PHE A 190 -5.00 3.27 3.15
C PHE A 190 -3.48 3.22 2.96
N ALA A 191 -2.80 2.59 3.90
CA ALA A 191 -1.39 2.27 3.80
C ALA A 191 -1.15 0.84 4.24
N LEU A 192 -0.10 0.23 3.70
CA LEU A 192 0.48 -0.99 4.20
C LEU A 192 1.73 -0.66 5.00
N ALA A 193 1.92 -1.35 6.10
CA ALA A 193 3.11 -1.26 6.93
C ALA A 193 3.54 -2.68 7.34
N ARG A 194 4.63 -2.81 8.08
CA ARG A 194 5.01 -4.07 8.71
C ARG A 194 5.16 -3.90 10.22
N SER A 195 5.06 -5.00 10.94
CA SER A 195 5.43 -5.02 12.35
C SER A 195 6.95 -4.83 12.54
N VAL A 196 7.33 -4.20 13.64
CA VAL A 196 8.73 -4.23 14.12
C VAL A 196 9.08 -5.65 14.53
N GLU A 197 8.13 -6.30 15.21
CA GLU A 197 8.27 -7.64 15.75
C GLU A 197 8.20 -8.70 14.66
N TRP A 198 9.02 -9.74 14.82
CA TRP A 198 8.94 -11.03 14.14
C TRP A 198 8.17 -11.99 15.04
N PHE A 199 7.23 -12.73 14.48
CA PHE A 199 6.42 -13.71 15.20
C PHE A 199 6.74 -15.13 14.75
N ARG A 200 6.71 -16.08 15.69
CA ARG A 200 6.76 -17.54 15.46
C ARG A 200 5.62 -18.18 16.24
N ILE A 201 4.55 -18.47 15.53
CA ILE A 201 3.31 -18.96 16.17
C ILE A 201 3.41 -20.47 16.40
N PRO A 202 3.26 -20.95 17.66
CA PRO A 202 3.27 -22.38 17.94
C PRO A 202 2.12 -23.13 17.24
N ARG A 203 2.30 -24.44 16.99
CA ARG A 203 1.32 -25.27 16.27
C ARG A 203 -0.03 -25.39 16.98
N SER A 204 -0.05 -25.26 18.31
CA SER A 204 -1.30 -25.27 19.10
C SER A 204 -1.95 -23.91 19.26
N VAL A 205 -1.40 -22.85 18.66
CA VAL A 205 -1.81 -21.45 18.89
C VAL A 205 -2.30 -20.81 17.59
N SER A 206 -3.37 -20.03 17.71
CA SER A 206 -3.81 -19.08 16.70
C SER A 206 -3.90 -17.68 17.29
N CYS A 207 -3.67 -16.65 16.50
CA CYS A 207 -3.70 -15.27 16.99
C CYS A 207 -4.69 -14.42 16.21
N LEU A 208 -5.29 -13.48 16.94
CA LEU A 208 -6.05 -12.36 16.35
C LEU A 208 -5.32 -11.06 16.68
N ILE A 209 -5.29 -10.14 15.73
CA ILE A 209 -4.75 -8.80 15.96
C ILE A 209 -5.88 -7.78 15.81
N ILE A 210 -6.04 -6.93 16.82
CA ILE A 210 -7.10 -5.92 16.89
C ILE A 210 -6.45 -4.55 16.98
N GLY A 211 -7.00 -3.57 16.28
CA GLY A 211 -6.51 -2.19 16.29
C GLY A 211 -6.57 -1.55 17.68
N LYS A 212 -5.63 -0.64 17.96
CA LYS A 212 -5.62 0.10 19.21
C LYS A 212 -6.74 1.13 19.28
N SER A 213 -7.33 1.25 20.47
CA SER A 213 -8.45 2.16 20.72
C SER A 213 -8.13 3.64 20.46
N THR A 214 -6.86 4.04 20.54
CA THR A 214 -6.41 5.39 20.22
C THR A 214 -6.64 5.71 18.75
N TYR A 215 -6.20 4.83 17.85
CA TYR A 215 -6.42 4.98 16.42
C TYR A 215 -7.89 4.80 16.02
N ALA A 216 -8.57 3.83 16.63
CA ALA A 216 -9.99 3.60 16.36
C ALA A 216 -10.87 4.83 16.65
N ARG A 217 -10.56 5.60 17.72
CA ARG A 217 -11.24 6.86 18.04
C ARG A 217 -10.95 8.01 17.07
N CYS A 218 -9.90 7.89 16.28
CA CYS A 218 -9.55 8.81 15.20
C CYS A 218 -10.08 8.35 13.84
N GLY A 219 -10.94 7.32 13.77
CA GLY A 219 -11.46 6.79 12.51
C GLY A 219 -10.43 6.02 11.69
N VAL A 220 -9.36 5.55 12.32
CA VAL A 220 -8.36 4.68 11.68
C VAL A 220 -8.68 3.23 12.01
N ILE A 221 -8.82 2.41 10.98
CA ILE A 221 -9.09 0.98 11.09
C ILE A 221 -7.79 0.23 10.81
N ILE A 222 -7.41 -0.64 11.73
CA ILE A 222 -6.35 -1.63 11.53
C ILE A 222 -7.02 -2.94 11.17
N ASN A 223 -6.81 -3.40 9.95
CA ASN A 223 -7.38 -4.63 9.43
C ASN A 223 -6.27 -5.67 9.30
N LEU A 224 -6.42 -6.78 10.01
CA LEU A 224 -5.45 -7.86 10.02
C LEU A 224 -6.18 -9.20 10.02
N THR A 225 -5.64 -10.16 9.27
CA THR A 225 -6.13 -11.53 9.26
C THR A 225 -5.52 -12.32 10.43
N PRO A 226 -6.16 -13.43 10.87
CA PRO A 226 -5.60 -14.29 11.90
C PRO A 226 -4.21 -14.81 11.52
N LEU A 227 -3.31 -14.89 12.50
CA LEU A 227 -2.06 -15.62 12.35
C LEU A 227 -2.36 -17.10 12.66
N GLU A 228 -2.20 -17.94 11.65
CA GLU A 228 -2.45 -19.36 11.75
C GLU A 228 -1.32 -20.10 12.50
N PRO A 229 -1.58 -21.34 13.02
CA PRO A 229 -0.55 -22.20 13.59
C PRO A 229 0.66 -22.37 12.68
N GLU A 230 1.87 -22.27 13.26
CA GLU A 230 3.17 -22.34 12.58
C GLU A 230 3.42 -21.26 11.51
N TRP A 231 2.62 -20.20 11.48
CA TRP A 231 2.98 -19.02 10.72
C TRP A 231 4.17 -18.31 11.37
N GLU A 232 5.12 -17.89 10.54
CA GLU A 232 6.31 -17.16 10.97
C GLU A 232 6.55 -15.97 10.04
N GLY A 233 6.99 -14.81 10.61
CA GLY A 233 7.32 -13.62 9.82
C GLY A 233 7.06 -12.30 10.53
N GLN A 234 7.27 -11.22 9.79
CA GLN A 234 6.77 -9.89 10.13
C GLN A 234 5.34 -9.75 9.60
N VAL A 235 4.44 -9.21 10.40
CA VAL A 235 3.04 -9.02 10.00
C VAL A 235 2.95 -7.82 9.04
N THR A 236 2.34 -8.00 7.87
CA THR A 236 1.89 -6.86 7.06
C THR A 236 0.65 -6.30 7.72
N ILE A 237 0.62 -4.99 7.95
CA ILE A 237 -0.42 -4.26 8.69
C ILE A 237 -1.17 -3.38 7.69
N GLU A 238 -2.46 -3.62 7.51
CA GLU A 238 -3.34 -2.83 6.66
C GLU A 238 -4.00 -1.73 7.49
N ILE A 239 -3.71 -0.46 7.16
CA ILE A 239 -4.13 0.71 7.91
C ILE A 239 -5.04 1.55 7.03
N SER A 240 -6.33 1.60 7.33
CA SER A 240 -7.32 2.38 6.57
C SER A 240 -7.70 3.67 7.29
N ASN A 241 -7.60 4.78 6.59
CA ASN A 241 -8.12 6.07 7.03
C ASN A 241 -9.53 6.26 6.46
N THR A 242 -10.56 6.15 7.31
CA THR A 242 -11.97 6.32 6.91
C THR A 242 -12.47 7.75 7.10
N THR A 243 -11.58 8.69 7.46
CA THR A 243 -11.95 10.09 7.71
C THR A 243 -11.76 10.96 6.48
N PRO A 244 -12.44 12.12 6.39
CA PRO A 244 -12.24 13.08 5.30
C PRO A 244 -10.96 13.93 5.47
N LEU A 245 -10.12 13.66 6.47
CA LEU A 245 -8.87 14.33 6.75
C LEU A 245 -7.69 13.35 6.70
N PRO A 246 -6.45 13.82 6.43
CA PRO A 246 -5.28 12.97 6.60
C PRO A 246 -5.16 12.45 8.04
N ALA A 247 -4.78 11.17 8.19
CA ALA A 247 -4.61 10.54 9.49
C ALA A 247 -3.15 10.17 9.72
N ARG A 248 -2.58 10.60 10.87
CA ARG A 248 -1.17 10.38 11.20
C ARG A 248 -0.94 9.05 11.89
N ILE A 249 0.06 8.31 11.41
CA ILE A 249 0.55 7.07 12.00
C ILE A 249 2.01 7.25 12.38
N TYR A 250 2.36 6.95 13.64
CA TYR A 250 3.71 7.07 14.17
C TYR A 250 4.46 5.75 14.08
N ALA A 251 5.66 5.79 13.52
CA ALA A 251 6.55 4.63 13.44
C ALA A 251 7.09 4.25 14.83
N ASN A 252 7.42 2.97 15.00
CA ASN A 252 7.97 2.38 16.23
C ASN A 252 7.06 2.49 17.47
N GLU A 253 5.79 2.87 17.28
CA GLU A 253 4.76 2.93 18.30
C GLU A 253 3.70 1.83 18.12
N GLY A 254 2.87 1.63 19.16
CA GLY A 254 1.85 0.58 19.16
C GLY A 254 0.74 0.85 18.16
N ILE A 255 0.39 -0.15 17.34
CA ILE A 255 -0.62 -0.05 16.29
C ILE A 255 -1.80 -1.00 16.51
N GLY A 256 -1.56 -2.15 17.07
CA GLY A 256 -2.55 -3.18 17.32
C GLY A 256 -2.19 -4.05 18.52
N GLN A 257 -3.15 -4.85 18.99
CA GLN A 257 -2.94 -5.83 20.06
C GLN A 257 -3.13 -7.24 19.52
N VAL A 258 -2.12 -8.08 19.70
CA VAL A 258 -2.15 -9.51 19.39
C VAL A 258 -2.72 -10.26 20.59
N LEU A 259 -3.78 -11.03 20.36
CA LEU A 259 -4.38 -11.97 21.31
C LEU A 259 -4.01 -13.39 20.90
N PHE A 260 -3.55 -14.18 21.85
CA PHE A 260 -3.11 -15.56 21.63
C PHE A 260 -4.12 -16.53 22.20
N PHE A 261 -4.57 -17.48 21.37
CA PHE A 261 -5.55 -18.52 21.71
C PHE A 261 -4.91 -19.90 21.53
N GLU A 262 -4.79 -20.66 22.60
CA GLU A 262 -4.32 -22.04 22.53
C GLU A 262 -5.50 -22.99 22.37
N SER A 263 -5.40 -23.90 21.41
CA SER A 263 -6.37 -24.95 21.16
C SER A 263 -6.19 -26.13 22.13
N ASP A 264 -7.26 -26.85 22.39
CA ASP A 264 -7.25 -28.08 23.19
C ASP A 264 -6.56 -29.22 22.44
N GLU A 265 -6.60 -29.17 21.09
CA GLU A 265 -5.98 -30.14 20.18
C GLU A 265 -5.09 -29.41 19.17
N VAL A 266 -4.04 -30.08 18.72
CA VAL A 266 -3.15 -29.59 17.67
C VAL A 266 -3.83 -29.77 16.32
N CYS A 267 -3.74 -28.76 15.43
CA CYS A 267 -4.31 -28.84 14.09
C CYS A 267 -3.60 -29.92 13.25
N GLU A 268 -4.36 -30.62 12.42
CA GLU A 268 -3.81 -31.61 11.48
C GLU A 268 -2.91 -30.96 10.43
N THR A 269 -3.32 -29.81 9.90
CA THR A 269 -2.60 -29.07 8.86
C THR A 269 -2.36 -27.64 9.30
N SER A 270 -1.09 -27.27 9.48
CA SER A 270 -0.68 -25.91 9.85
C SER A 270 -0.45 -25.02 8.62
N TYR A 271 -0.13 -23.75 8.86
CA TYR A 271 0.24 -22.82 7.80
C TYR A 271 1.56 -23.20 7.09
N ALA A 272 2.50 -23.76 7.85
CA ALA A 272 3.75 -24.28 7.30
C ALA A 272 3.50 -25.52 6.43
N ASP A 273 2.63 -26.45 6.87
CA ASP A 273 2.27 -27.65 6.10
C ASP A 273 1.63 -27.29 4.75
N LYS A 274 0.76 -26.26 4.72
CA LYS A 274 0.13 -25.74 3.51
C LYS A 274 1.11 -25.02 2.58
N ARG A 275 2.33 -24.74 3.01
CA ARG A 275 3.29 -23.83 2.33
C ARG A 275 2.64 -22.48 2.02
N GLY A 276 1.96 -21.92 3.01
CA GLY A 276 1.15 -20.71 2.85
C GLY A 276 1.96 -19.56 2.24
N LYS A 277 1.32 -18.80 1.37
CA LYS A 277 1.95 -17.78 0.49
C LYS A 277 2.66 -16.63 1.22
N TYR A 278 2.37 -16.44 2.51
CA TYR A 278 2.98 -15.41 3.35
C TYR A 278 3.87 -16.00 4.45
N GLN A 279 4.29 -17.27 4.34
CA GLN A 279 5.24 -17.87 5.27
C GLN A 279 6.62 -17.20 5.16
N ASN A 280 7.27 -16.96 6.30
CA ASN A 280 8.59 -16.32 6.40
C ASN A 280 8.66 -14.95 5.71
N GLN A 281 7.56 -14.19 5.72
CA GLN A 281 7.57 -12.87 5.09
C GLN A 281 8.44 -11.88 5.85
N VAL A 282 9.23 -11.13 5.07
CA VAL A 282 10.09 -10.04 5.54
C VAL A 282 9.64 -8.76 4.85
N GLY A 283 9.52 -7.67 5.61
CA GLY A 283 9.06 -6.40 5.06
C GLY A 283 7.55 -6.37 4.77
N ILE A 284 7.15 -5.42 3.95
CA ILE A 284 5.77 -5.28 3.48
C ILE A 284 5.55 -6.18 2.27
N VAL A 285 4.58 -7.07 2.36
CA VAL A 285 4.27 -8.00 1.26
C VAL A 285 2.94 -7.61 0.64
N LEU A 286 2.96 -7.30 -0.65
CA LEU A 286 1.79 -7.00 -1.48
C LEU A 286 0.93 -8.26 -1.71
N PRO A 287 -0.35 -8.11 -2.14
CA PRO A 287 -1.22 -9.24 -2.45
C PRO A 287 -0.55 -10.26 -3.37
N ARG A 288 -0.66 -11.55 -3.02
CA ARG A 288 -0.15 -12.68 -3.81
C ARG A 288 -1.29 -13.66 -4.07
N ILE A 289 -1.25 -14.28 -5.26
CA ILE A 289 -2.10 -15.43 -5.60
C ILE A 289 -1.24 -16.69 -5.48
N ASP A 290 -1.83 -17.78 -4.98
CA ASP A 290 -1.16 -19.07 -5.02
C ASP A 290 -0.95 -19.47 -6.49
N ARG A 291 0.29 -19.72 -6.88
CA ARG A 291 0.60 -20.24 -8.22
C ARG A 291 0.04 -21.65 -8.27
N THR A 292 -0.85 -21.93 -9.22
CA THR A 292 -1.25 -23.31 -9.56
C THR A 292 0.00 -24.11 -9.91
N ALA A 293 0.03 -25.39 -9.56
CA ALA A 293 1.17 -26.31 -9.75
C ALA A 293 1.61 -26.45 -11.22
N ASP A 294 0.81 -25.97 -12.16
CA ASP A 294 1.10 -25.94 -13.59
C ASP A 294 1.63 -24.55 -13.96
N GLY A 295 2.95 -24.46 -14.11
CA GLY A 295 3.73 -23.24 -14.38
C GLY A 295 3.42 -22.51 -15.69
N GLN A 296 2.16 -22.24 -15.98
CA GLN A 296 1.74 -21.36 -17.06
C GLN A 296 1.19 -20.06 -16.48
N GLN A 297 1.95 -19.00 -16.71
CA GLN A 297 1.47 -17.62 -16.58
C GLN A 297 0.29 -17.44 -17.57
N GLN A 298 -0.87 -17.13 -17.04
CA GLN A 298 -1.89 -16.41 -17.80
C GLN A 298 -1.82 -14.94 -17.47
#